data_7266e48306f16e68e00f81d5cd69835f
#
_entry.id   7266e48306f16e68e00f81d5cd69835f
#
_cell.length_a   1.000
_cell.length_b   1.000
_cell.length_c   1.000
_cell.angle_alpha   90.00
_cell.angle_beta   90.00
_cell.angle_gamma   90.00
#
_symmetry.space_group_name_H-M   'P 1'
#
loop_
_entity.id
_entity.type
_entity.pdbx_description
1 polymer ?
#
loop_
_entity_poly.entity_id
_entity_poly.type
_entity_poly.pdbx_seq_one_letter_code
_entity_poly.pdbx_strand_id
1 'polypeptide(L)'
;MSAFSELLACPACGGALQAAWVCSRCGARFDEADGVLNLRLPADARTDAVRAFYDAAPFPGYPPGESLDSLRAKAERHAFTRLLDRAIPPDARVVDIGCGTGQLCLYLAHAGRMVVGADLTRASLVMGAAAAARFGIDRVRFVETDLRRPGLARGAFDVVYSSGVLHHTPDPRRSFAAVAALARPGGVIVVGLYNRFARVPSRARKIVARLSGYRVVPFDPVLRDRGQDAGRREAWLRDQYRHPEEHTHTIADVQRWFAENDVEYLRTYPSAVWGDESSDLFAPAEDNWRFEGWFAQLGWMRTLGREGGLFFTIGARRAAGSDRRSQTRGRSHFNTDPQIPRSRKSVRMLA
;
A
#
# COMPACT_ATOMS: atom_id res chain seq x y z
N MET A 1 -12.67 23.73 13.39
CA MET A 1 -12.74 22.61 12.42
C MET A 1 -11.52 21.73 12.67
N SER A 2 -11.65 20.42 12.68
CA SER A 2 -10.50 19.51 12.82
C SER A 2 -9.57 19.68 11.61
N ALA A 3 -8.25 19.61 11.80
CA ALA A 3 -7.26 19.65 10.71
C ALA A 3 -7.50 18.56 9.64
N PHE A 4 -8.25 17.51 9.99
CA PHE A 4 -8.62 16.43 9.08
C PHE A 4 -9.83 16.74 8.17
N SER A 5 -10.61 17.79 8.45
CA SER A 5 -11.85 18.07 7.67
C SER A 5 -11.55 18.35 6.19
N GLU A 6 -10.38 18.93 5.87
CA GLU A 6 -9.95 19.20 4.49
C GLU A 6 -9.54 17.94 3.72
N LEU A 7 -9.23 16.85 4.44
CA LEU A 7 -8.84 15.55 3.86
C LEU A 7 -10.04 14.66 3.57
N LEU A 8 -11.23 15.05 4.05
CA LEU A 8 -12.45 14.27 3.96
C LEU A 8 -13.46 14.90 2.99
N ALA A 9 -14.27 14.07 2.35
CA ALA A 9 -15.30 14.51 1.44
C ALA A 9 -16.53 13.61 1.57
N CYS A 10 -17.68 14.12 1.17
CA CYS A 10 -18.90 13.34 1.14
C CYS A 10 -18.81 12.20 0.11
N PRO A 11 -18.95 10.92 0.49
CA PRO A 11 -18.86 9.80 -0.43
C PRO A 11 -19.99 9.78 -1.48
N ALA A 12 -21.12 10.47 -1.22
CA ALA A 12 -22.24 10.54 -2.15
C ALA A 12 -22.03 11.56 -3.27
N CYS A 13 -21.47 12.74 -2.96
CA CYS A 13 -21.41 13.84 -3.92
C CYS A 13 -20.04 14.54 -4.02
N GLY A 14 -19.06 14.18 -3.20
CA GLY A 14 -17.72 14.82 -3.17
C GLY A 14 -17.73 16.22 -2.53
N GLY A 15 -18.83 16.65 -1.91
CA GLY A 15 -18.91 17.94 -1.20
C GLY A 15 -18.10 17.94 0.10
N ALA A 16 -17.69 19.14 0.56
CA ALA A 16 -16.98 19.29 1.83
C ALA A 16 -17.85 18.87 3.03
N LEU A 17 -17.21 18.27 4.02
CA LEU A 17 -17.85 17.95 5.29
C LEU A 17 -17.64 19.11 6.28
N GLN A 18 -18.76 19.60 6.84
CA GLN A 18 -18.79 20.66 7.87
C GLN A 18 -18.81 20.05 9.27
N ALA A 19 -19.02 20.92 10.27
CA ALA A 19 -19.20 20.50 11.66
C ALA A 19 -20.27 19.40 11.78
N ALA A 20 -20.08 18.49 12.74
CA ALA A 20 -20.93 17.33 12.94
C ALA A 20 -21.08 16.44 11.69
N TRP A 21 -20.06 16.44 10.82
CA TRP A 21 -19.95 15.60 9.63
C TRP A 21 -21.13 15.70 8.66
N VAL A 22 -21.65 16.90 8.48
CA VAL A 22 -22.74 17.20 7.54
C VAL A 22 -22.18 17.69 6.22
N CYS A 23 -22.61 17.12 5.11
CA CYS A 23 -22.20 17.55 3.78
C CYS A 23 -22.81 18.92 3.42
N SER A 24 -21.96 19.88 3.04
CA SER A 24 -22.37 21.22 2.64
C SER A 24 -23.15 21.26 1.32
N ARG A 25 -23.05 20.22 0.48
CA ARG A 25 -23.70 20.18 -0.86
C ARG A 25 -25.02 19.42 -0.87
N CYS A 26 -25.09 18.25 -0.25
CA CYS A 26 -26.28 17.39 -0.32
C CYS A 26 -26.96 17.17 1.03
N GLY A 27 -26.45 17.75 2.11
CA GLY A 27 -27.03 17.62 3.45
C GLY A 27 -26.89 16.24 4.11
N ALA A 28 -26.20 15.29 3.45
CA ALA A 28 -25.97 13.96 4.04
C ALA A 28 -25.22 14.08 5.36
N ARG A 29 -25.61 13.29 6.35
CA ARG A 29 -25.02 13.25 7.70
C ARG A 29 -24.30 11.93 7.89
N PHE A 30 -23.16 11.99 8.56
CA PHE A 30 -22.31 10.84 8.82
C PHE A 30 -22.02 10.74 10.32
N ASP A 31 -22.05 9.52 10.85
CA ASP A 31 -21.89 9.28 12.28
C ASP A 31 -20.43 8.96 12.62
N GLU A 32 -20.01 9.43 13.77
CA GLU A 32 -18.73 9.08 14.38
C GLU A 32 -18.98 8.38 15.71
N ALA A 33 -18.43 7.19 15.87
CA ALA A 33 -18.48 6.45 17.13
C ALA A 33 -17.18 5.65 17.31
N ASP A 34 -16.77 5.45 18.57
CA ASP A 34 -15.56 4.71 18.95
C ASP A 34 -14.28 5.24 18.27
N GLY A 35 -14.21 6.55 17.99
CA GLY A 35 -13.08 7.19 17.29
C GLY A 35 -13.02 6.90 15.79
N VAL A 36 -14.07 6.33 15.19
CA VAL A 36 -14.16 5.98 13.77
C VAL A 36 -15.32 6.74 13.12
N LEU A 37 -14.99 7.53 12.09
CA LEU A 37 -15.99 8.20 11.26
C LEU A 37 -16.51 7.24 10.19
N ASN A 38 -17.84 7.09 10.10
CA ASN A 38 -18.47 6.25 9.09
C ASN A 38 -18.82 7.07 7.83
N LEU A 39 -18.01 6.94 6.80
CA LEU A 39 -18.23 7.51 5.46
C LEU A 39 -18.65 6.43 4.43
N ARG A 40 -19.12 5.29 4.88
CA ARG A 40 -19.58 4.23 3.99
C ARG A 40 -21.00 4.50 3.51
N LEU A 41 -21.21 4.39 2.20
CA LEU A 41 -22.56 4.32 1.63
C LEU A 41 -23.05 2.87 1.66
N PRO A 42 -24.39 2.65 1.56
CA PRO A 42 -24.94 1.31 1.34
C PRO A 42 -24.22 0.62 0.18
N ALA A 43 -23.78 -0.61 0.40
CA ALA A 43 -23.00 -1.38 -0.54
C ALA A 43 -23.82 -2.52 -1.16
N ASP A 44 -23.24 -3.16 -2.20
CA ASP A 44 -23.76 -4.40 -2.74
C ASP A 44 -23.45 -5.60 -1.82
N ALA A 45 -24.18 -6.69 -1.98
CA ALA A 45 -24.05 -7.91 -1.17
C ALA A 45 -22.63 -8.51 -1.22
N ARG A 46 -21.88 -8.31 -2.33
CA ARG A 46 -20.51 -8.78 -2.46
C ARG A 46 -19.55 -8.00 -1.55
N THR A 47 -19.68 -6.69 -1.52
CA THR A 47 -18.89 -5.84 -0.62
C THR A 47 -19.20 -6.14 0.83
N ASP A 48 -20.48 -6.35 1.17
CA ASP A 48 -20.88 -6.74 2.52
C ASP A 48 -20.36 -8.13 2.92
N ALA A 49 -20.28 -9.07 2.00
CA ALA A 49 -19.66 -10.38 2.25
C ALA A 49 -18.14 -10.28 2.51
N VAL A 50 -17.42 -9.44 1.75
CA VAL A 50 -15.99 -9.17 1.99
C VAL A 50 -15.79 -8.50 3.34
N ARG A 51 -16.63 -7.52 3.70
CA ARG A 51 -16.60 -6.88 5.01
C ARG A 51 -16.81 -7.90 6.14
N ALA A 52 -17.86 -8.71 6.06
CA ALA A 52 -18.15 -9.74 7.06
C ALA A 52 -17.00 -10.76 7.22
N PHE A 53 -16.33 -11.09 6.12
CA PHE A 53 -15.15 -11.96 6.13
C PHE A 53 -14.01 -11.39 6.99
N TYR A 54 -13.72 -10.09 6.89
CA TYR A 54 -12.66 -9.42 7.66
C TYR A 54 -13.11 -8.99 9.06
N ASP A 55 -14.37 -8.60 9.26
CA ASP A 55 -14.94 -8.27 10.59
C ASP A 55 -14.81 -9.46 11.56
N ALA A 56 -14.92 -10.69 11.05
CA ALA A 56 -14.80 -11.91 11.87
C ALA A 56 -13.35 -12.20 12.36
N ALA A 57 -12.35 -11.57 11.78
CA ALA A 57 -10.93 -11.77 12.18
C ALA A 57 -10.09 -10.54 11.83
N PRO A 58 -10.16 -9.45 12.61
CA PRO A 58 -9.32 -8.27 12.42
C PRO A 58 -7.83 -8.63 12.46
N PHE A 59 -7.06 -8.14 11.47
CA PHE A 59 -5.64 -8.45 11.33
C PHE A 59 -4.85 -7.22 10.85
N PRO A 60 -3.61 -7.01 11.34
CA PRO A 60 -2.99 -7.65 12.50
C PRO A 60 -3.59 -7.13 13.80
N GLY A 61 -3.69 -8.00 14.85
CA GLY A 61 -4.17 -7.57 16.16
C GLY A 61 -3.13 -6.78 16.97
N TYR A 62 -3.57 -6.23 18.10
CA TYR A 62 -2.69 -5.63 19.10
C TYR A 62 -2.62 -6.59 20.30
N PRO A 63 -1.50 -7.31 20.51
CA PRO A 63 -1.36 -8.19 21.67
C PRO A 63 -1.52 -7.43 22.99
N PRO A 64 -2.00 -8.10 24.06
CA PRO A 64 -1.94 -7.53 25.40
C PRO A 64 -0.51 -7.10 25.71
N GLY A 65 -0.31 -5.89 26.22
CA GLY A 65 1.02 -5.35 26.51
C GLY A 65 1.78 -4.78 25.31
N GLU A 66 1.18 -4.73 24.11
CA GLU A 66 1.77 -3.96 23.00
C GLU A 66 1.99 -2.51 23.42
N SER A 67 3.23 -2.03 23.33
CA SER A 67 3.62 -0.63 23.56
C SER A 67 3.91 0.06 22.23
N LEU A 68 3.96 1.40 22.25
CA LEU A 68 4.39 2.17 21.09
C LEU A 68 5.81 1.79 20.64
N ASP A 69 6.72 1.54 21.60
CA ASP A 69 8.10 1.13 21.28
C ASP A 69 8.14 -0.25 20.63
N SER A 70 7.30 -1.19 21.07
CA SER A 70 7.21 -2.51 20.44
C SER A 70 6.63 -2.41 19.02
N LEU A 71 5.65 -1.54 18.80
CA LEU A 71 5.08 -1.25 17.48
C LEU A 71 6.14 -0.67 16.53
N ARG A 72 6.91 0.32 17.01
CA ARG A 72 8.03 0.92 16.27
C ARG A 72 9.10 -0.11 15.92
N ALA A 73 9.54 -0.88 16.90
CA ALA A 73 10.53 -1.93 16.70
C ALA A 73 10.06 -3.00 15.68
N LYS A 74 8.77 -3.31 15.63
CA LYS A 74 8.20 -4.18 14.59
C LYS A 74 8.28 -3.52 13.21
N ALA A 75 7.84 -2.28 13.08
CA ALA A 75 7.86 -1.53 11.83
C ALA A 75 9.30 -1.40 11.29
N GLU A 76 10.25 -1.07 12.15
CA GLU A 76 11.65 -0.88 11.83
C GLU A 76 12.39 -2.18 11.45
N ARG A 77 11.88 -3.36 11.79
CA ARG A 77 12.43 -4.64 11.29
C ARG A 77 12.21 -4.83 9.79
N HIS A 78 11.16 -4.23 9.22
CA HIS A 78 10.87 -4.34 7.80
C HIS A 78 11.62 -3.29 6.99
N ALA A 79 12.51 -3.72 6.10
CA ALA A 79 13.33 -2.82 5.29
C ALA A 79 12.49 -1.82 4.49
N PHE A 80 11.40 -2.29 3.89
CA PHE A 80 10.48 -1.41 3.15
C PHE A 80 9.88 -0.31 4.02
N THR A 81 9.42 -0.66 5.24
CA THR A 81 8.82 0.33 6.15
C THR A 81 9.82 1.40 6.59
N ARG A 82 11.08 1.01 6.85
CA ARG A 82 12.16 1.98 7.14
C ARG A 82 12.44 2.92 5.98
N LEU A 83 12.48 2.39 4.75
CA LEU A 83 12.70 3.20 3.55
C LEU A 83 11.50 4.14 3.32
N LEU A 84 10.29 3.65 3.51
CA LEU A 84 9.06 4.44 3.39
C LEU A 84 9.04 5.57 4.41
N ASP A 85 9.37 5.30 5.66
CA ASP A 85 9.44 6.31 6.71
C ASP A 85 10.47 7.42 6.40
N ARG A 86 11.64 7.05 5.87
CA ARG A 86 12.67 8.01 5.45
C ARG A 86 12.24 8.87 4.26
N ALA A 87 11.49 8.28 3.34
CA ALA A 87 11.07 8.96 2.11
C ALA A 87 9.89 9.91 2.32
N ILE A 88 9.03 9.67 3.32
CA ILE A 88 7.86 10.54 3.60
C ILE A 88 8.31 11.74 4.44
N PRO A 89 8.14 12.99 3.95
CA PRO A 89 8.47 14.17 4.72
C PRO A 89 7.70 14.25 6.05
N PRO A 90 8.27 14.89 7.09
CA PRO A 90 7.50 15.30 8.25
C PRO A 90 6.35 16.23 7.82
N ASP A 91 5.26 16.21 8.57
CA ASP A 91 4.03 16.97 8.28
C ASP A 91 3.28 16.61 6.98
N ALA A 92 3.73 15.57 6.25
CA ALA A 92 3.03 15.08 5.08
C ALA A 92 1.61 14.59 5.43
N ARG A 93 0.67 14.84 4.52
CA ARG A 93 -0.70 14.31 4.57
C ARG A 93 -0.69 12.93 3.92
N VAL A 94 -0.86 11.90 4.71
CA VAL A 94 -0.78 10.50 4.27
C VAL A 94 -2.16 9.86 4.37
N VAL A 95 -2.53 9.06 3.39
CA VAL A 95 -3.67 8.15 3.49
C VAL A 95 -3.20 6.71 3.29
N ASP A 96 -3.66 5.82 4.18
CA ASP A 96 -3.50 4.38 4.06
C ASP A 96 -4.86 3.75 3.75
N ILE A 97 -5.03 3.28 2.51
CA ILE A 97 -6.27 2.66 2.02
C ILE A 97 -6.20 1.15 2.23
N GLY A 98 -7.15 0.63 3.01
CA GLY A 98 -7.14 -0.73 3.50
C GLY A 98 -6.17 -0.91 4.66
N CYS A 99 -6.17 0.04 5.57
CA CYS A 99 -5.22 0.11 6.68
C CYS A 99 -5.38 -1.01 7.71
N GLY A 100 -6.45 -1.80 7.67
CA GLY A 100 -6.78 -2.80 8.67
C GLY A 100 -6.84 -2.19 10.06
N THR A 101 -6.08 -2.73 11.01
CA THR A 101 -5.99 -2.19 12.37
C THR A 101 -5.09 -0.96 12.51
N GLY A 102 -4.53 -0.43 11.42
CA GLY A 102 -3.83 0.85 11.39
C GLY A 102 -2.44 0.87 12.01
N GLN A 103 -1.74 -0.26 12.13
CA GLN A 103 -0.38 -0.27 12.73
C GLN A 103 0.59 0.64 11.97
N LEU A 104 0.55 0.65 10.62
CA LEU A 104 1.36 1.58 9.81
C LEU A 104 0.91 3.03 10.01
N CYS A 105 -0.41 3.28 10.09
CA CYS A 105 -0.94 4.61 10.36
C CYS A 105 -0.40 5.19 11.66
N LEU A 106 -0.40 4.40 12.75
CA LEU A 106 0.12 4.82 14.05
C LEU A 106 1.63 5.09 14.01
N TYR A 107 2.37 4.23 13.31
CA TYR A 107 3.82 4.39 13.14
C TYR A 107 4.14 5.71 12.41
N LEU A 108 3.47 5.99 11.30
CA LEU A 108 3.69 7.22 10.52
C LEU A 108 3.20 8.48 11.26
N ALA A 109 2.07 8.42 11.95
CA ALA A 109 1.51 9.54 12.70
C ALA A 109 2.39 9.92 13.90
N HIS A 110 2.96 8.92 14.59
CA HIS A 110 3.90 9.16 15.68
C HIS A 110 5.14 9.94 15.21
N ALA A 111 5.57 9.75 13.97
CA ALA A 111 6.67 10.50 13.35
C ALA A 111 6.26 11.90 12.84
N GLY A 112 5.10 12.42 13.25
CA GLY A 112 4.65 13.80 12.99
C GLY A 112 3.77 14.01 11.76
N ARG A 113 3.49 12.98 10.97
CA ARG A 113 2.66 13.07 9.77
C ARG A 113 1.18 13.08 10.11
N MET A 114 0.37 13.74 9.28
CA MET A 114 -1.09 13.69 9.38
C MET A 114 -1.61 12.49 8.59
N VAL A 115 -2.15 11.48 9.28
CA VAL A 115 -2.50 10.20 8.68
C VAL A 115 -3.99 9.94 8.72
N VAL A 116 -4.58 9.57 7.59
CA VAL A 116 -5.94 9.02 7.51
C VAL A 116 -5.82 7.53 7.23
N GLY A 117 -6.28 6.71 8.17
CA GLY A 117 -6.45 5.26 7.97
C GLY A 117 -7.88 4.97 7.49
N ALA A 118 -8.01 4.44 6.29
CA ALA A 118 -9.30 4.15 5.68
C ALA A 118 -9.46 2.66 5.41
N ASP A 119 -10.54 2.05 5.89
CA ASP A 119 -10.83 0.63 5.71
C ASP A 119 -12.33 0.38 5.58
N LEU A 120 -12.70 -0.77 5.03
CA LEU A 120 -14.07 -1.24 4.95
C LEU A 120 -14.54 -1.86 6.28
N THR A 121 -13.63 -2.30 7.12
CA THR A 121 -13.83 -3.14 8.30
C THR A 121 -13.83 -2.31 9.57
N ARG A 122 -15.02 -2.03 10.10
CA ARG A 122 -15.16 -1.23 11.32
C ARG A 122 -14.43 -1.83 12.52
N ALA A 123 -14.53 -3.16 12.70
CA ALA A 123 -13.89 -3.83 13.84
C ALA A 123 -12.37 -3.58 13.89
N SER A 124 -11.70 -3.61 12.74
CA SER A 124 -10.27 -3.29 12.62
C SER A 124 -9.97 -1.83 12.97
N LEU A 125 -10.77 -0.91 12.45
CA LEU A 125 -10.60 0.54 12.68
C LEU A 125 -10.78 0.93 14.14
N VAL A 126 -11.76 0.34 14.84
CA VAL A 126 -11.98 0.56 16.28
C VAL A 126 -10.77 0.11 17.09
N MET A 127 -10.15 -1.02 16.73
CA MET A 127 -8.89 -1.45 17.37
C MET A 127 -7.76 -0.44 17.15
N GLY A 128 -7.64 0.11 15.94
CA GLY A 128 -6.68 1.16 15.60
C GLY A 128 -6.92 2.45 16.38
N ALA A 129 -8.17 2.90 16.48
CA ALA A 129 -8.54 4.09 17.23
C ALA A 129 -8.27 3.93 18.74
N ALA A 130 -8.60 2.78 19.30
CA ALA A 130 -8.29 2.45 20.70
C ALA A 130 -6.78 2.42 20.97
N ALA A 131 -5.99 1.87 20.03
CA ALA A 131 -4.54 1.88 20.13
C ALA A 131 -3.96 3.31 20.00
N ALA A 132 -4.49 4.14 19.10
CA ALA A 132 -4.10 5.55 18.99
C ALA A 132 -4.32 6.30 20.31
N ALA A 133 -5.50 6.14 20.91
CA ALA A 133 -5.82 6.75 22.20
C ALA A 133 -4.88 6.26 23.31
N ARG A 134 -4.63 4.94 23.38
CA ARG A 134 -3.72 4.33 24.35
C ARG A 134 -2.28 4.82 24.22
N PHE A 135 -1.81 5.07 23.00
CA PHE A 135 -0.45 5.53 22.72
C PHE A 135 -0.32 7.05 22.69
N GLY A 136 -1.41 7.80 22.90
CA GLY A 136 -1.40 9.27 22.85
C GLY A 136 -1.10 9.83 21.46
N ILE A 137 -1.52 9.14 20.40
CA ILE A 137 -1.31 9.57 19.00
C ILE A 137 -2.57 10.28 18.51
N ASP A 138 -2.48 11.59 18.28
CA ASP A 138 -3.57 12.48 17.86
C ASP A 138 -3.55 12.84 16.37
N ARG A 139 -2.41 12.62 15.68
CA ARG A 139 -2.24 12.92 14.26
C ARG A 139 -2.73 11.80 13.33
N VAL A 140 -3.65 10.98 13.80
CA VAL A 140 -4.29 9.92 13.02
C VAL A 140 -5.82 10.03 13.10
N ARG A 141 -6.48 9.74 11.97
CA ARG A 141 -7.95 9.64 11.88
C ARG A 141 -8.33 8.35 11.19
N PHE A 142 -9.24 7.60 11.79
CA PHE A 142 -9.77 6.38 11.20
C PHE A 142 -11.13 6.60 10.57
N VAL A 143 -11.32 6.07 9.35
CA VAL A 143 -12.52 6.27 8.54
C VAL A 143 -12.98 4.94 7.97
N GLU A 144 -14.22 4.55 8.29
CA GLU A 144 -14.89 3.41 7.66
C GLU A 144 -15.42 3.83 6.28
N THR A 145 -14.92 3.20 5.21
CA THR A 145 -15.30 3.58 3.85
C THR A 145 -15.05 2.47 2.83
N ASP A 146 -15.74 2.56 1.69
CA ASP A 146 -15.47 1.73 0.52
C ASP A 146 -14.48 2.47 -0.41
N LEU A 147 -13.34 1.86 -0.72
CA LEU A 147 -12.31 2.46 -1.58
C LEU A 147 -12.80 2.87 -2.98
N ARG A 148 -13.92 2.32 -3.45
CA ARG A 148 -14.55 2.73 -4.72
C ARG A 148 -15.21 4.11 -4.63
N ARG A 149 -15.59 4.53 -3.42
CA ARG A 149 -16.14 5.85 -3.07
C ARG A 149 -15.61 6.29 -1.71
N PRO A 150 -14.32 6.60 -1.62
CA PRO A 150 -13.59 6.58 -0.36
C PRO A 150 -13.97 7.70 0.63
N GLY A 151 -14.90 8.58 0.33
CA GLY A 151 -15.23 9.65 1.26
C GLY A 151 -14.04 10.55 1.63
N LEU A 152 -13.04 10.60 0.77
CA LEU A 152 -11.79 11.32 0.95
C LEU A 152 -11.65 12.40 -0.13
N ALA A 153 -11.00 13.50 0.21
CA ALA A 153 -10.83 14.63 -0.68
C ALA A 153 -9.84 14.27 -1.81
N ARG A 154 -10.25 14.47 -3.05
CA ARG A 154 -9.41 14.24 -4.24
C ARG A 154 -8.29 15.27 -4.29
N GLY A 155 -7.08 14.82 -4.57
CA GLY A 155 -5.92 15.69 -4.70
C GLY A 155 -5.46 16.32 -3.38
N ALA A 156 -5.79 15.73 -2.24
CA ALA A 156 -5.49 16.29 -0.92
C ALA A 156 -4.25 15.69 -0.23
N PHE A 157 -3.77 14.53 -0.69
CA PHE A 157 -2.73 13.79 0.01
C PHE A 157 -1.37 13.91 -0.67
N ASP A 158 -0.33 14.09 0.13
CA ASP A 158 1.07 14.06 -0.31
C ASP A 158 1.51 12.63 -0.63
N VAL A 159 1.04 11.66 0.16
CA VAL A 159 1.32 10.24 -0.04
C VAL A 159 0.02 9.44 0.07
N VAL A 160 -0.24 8.63 -0.94
CA VAL A 160 -1.34 7.67 -0.97
C VAL A 160 -0.75 6.27 -0.95
N TYR A 161 -1.02 5.55 0.12
CA TYR A 161 -0.53 4.19 0.34
C TYR A 161 -1.70 3.21 0.30
N SER A 162 -1.50 2.06 -0.36
CA SER A 162 -2.44 0.94 -0.31
C SER A 162 -1.69 -0.36 -0.52
N SER A 163 -1.70 -1.25 0.44
CA SER A 163 -0.96 -2.50 0.40
C SER A 163 -1.83 -3.68 0.78
N GLY A 164 -1.83 -4.72 -0.07
CA GLY A 164 -2.58 -5.93 0.23
C GLY A 164 -4.08 -5.82 -0.01
N VAL A 165 -4.57 -4.81 -0.74
CA VAL A 165 -6.00 -4.48 -0.84
C VAL A 165 -6.54 -4.57 -2.26
N LEU A 166 -5.95 -3.83 -3.20
CA LEU A 166 -6.55 -3.67 -4.54
C LEU A 166 -6.71 -5.00 -5.28
N HIS A 167 -5.80 -5.93 -5.07
CA HIS A 167 -5.87 -7.27 -5.70
C HIS A 167 -6.97 -8.17 -5.12
N HIS A 168 -7.66 -7.73 -4.08
CA HIS A 168 -8.85 -8.37 -3.50
C HIS A 168 -10.14 -7.68 -3.91
N THR A 169 -10.08 -6.69 -4.78
CA THR A 169 -11.27 -6.01 -5.30
C THR A 169 -11.76 -6.64 -6.60
N PRO A 170 -13.05 -6.52 -6.94
CA PRO A 170 -13.60 -7.04 -8.19
C PRO A 170 -12.93 -6.48 -9.45
N ASP A 171 -12.48 -5.23 -9.40
CA ASP A 171 -11.77 -4.54 -10.48
C ASP A 171 -10.60 -3.74 -9.91
N PRO A 172 -9.40 -4.36 -9.79
CA PRO A 172 -8.21 -3.71 -9.27
C PRO A 172 -7.80 -2.44 -10.03
N ARG A 173 -7.99 -2.41 -11.36
CA ARG A 173 -7.65 -1.27 -12.21
C ARG A 173 -8.54 -0.06 -11.91
N ARG A 174 -9.84 -0.28 -11.81
CA ARG A 174 -10.80 0.76 -11.43
C ARG A 174 -10.60 1.22 -9.98
N SER A 175 -10.29 0.30 -9.09
CA SER A 175 -9.97 0.59 -7.70
C SER A 175 -8.70 1.43 -7.59
N PHE A 176 -7.67 1.14 -8.38
CA PHE A 176 -6.47 1.96 -8.47
C PHE A 176 -6.79 3.39 -8.92
N ALA A 177 -7.66 3.58 -9.92
CA ALA A 177 -8.03 4.91 -10.39
C ALA A 177 -8.68 5.77 -9.29
N ALA A 178 -9.51 5.16 -8.43
CA ALA A 178 -10.11 5.84 -7.28
C ALA A 178 -9.04 6.25 -6.25
N VAL A 179 -8.09 5.36 -5.97
CA VAL A 179 -6.97 5.61 -5.03
C VAL A 179 -6.02 6.68 -5.57
N ALA A 180 -5.62 6.58 -6.84
CA ALA A 180 -4.70 7.53 -7.47
C ALA A 180 -5.25 8.97 -7.49
N ALA A 181 -6.57 9.11 -7.58
CA ALA A 181 -7.22 10.40 -7.58
C ALA A 181 -7.09 11.18 -6.26
N LEU A 182 -6.71 10.52 -5.17
CA LEU A 182 -6.52 11.13 -3.84
C LEU A 182 -5.20 11.88 -3.74
N ALA A 183 -4.16 11.45 -4.47
CA ALA A 183 -2.87 12.13 -4.48
C ALA A 183 -3.00 13.54 -5.07
N ARG A 184 -2.34 14.52 -4.46
CA ARG A 184 -2.22 15.86 -5.05
C ARG A 184 -1.32 15.83 -6.29
N PRO A 185 -1.36 16.84 -7.15
CA PRO A 185 -0.32 17.00 -8.17
C PRO A 185 1.08 16.98 -7.54
N GLY A 186 1.99 16.15 -8.04
CA GLY A 186 3.30 15.88 -7.45
C GLY A 186 3.28 14.97 -6.21
N GLY A 187 2.13 14.51 -5.76
CA GLY A 187 2.02 13.54 -4.65
C GLY A 187 2.40 12.14 -5.09
N VAL A 188 2.87 11.34 -4.14
CA VAL A 188 3.37 9.98 -4.37
C VAL A 188 2.29 8.94 -4.08
N ILE A 189 2.27 7.90 -4.91
CA ILE A 189 1.37 6.76 -4.77
C ILE A 189 2.20 5.51 -4.60
N VAL A 190 1.93 4.75 -3.55
CA VAL A 190 2.60 3.49 -3.22
C VAL A 190 1.57 2.38 -3.19
N VAL A 191 1.71 1.40 -4.08
CA VAL A 191 0.76 0.30 -4.20
C VAL A 191 1.46 -1.04 -4.00
N GLY A 192 1.00 -1.81 -3.01
CA GLY A 192 1.45 -3.18 -2.74
C GLY A 192 0.46 -4.20 -3.32
N LEU A 193 0.92 -5.05 -4.24
CA LEU A 193 0.11 -6.02 -4.97
C LEU A 193 0.76 -7.40 -5.00
N TYR A 194 -0.03 -8.44 -5.22
CA TYR A 194 0.50 -9.78 -5.46
C TYR A 194 1.11 -9.89 -6.86
N ASN A 195 2.40 -10.26 -6.91
CA ASN A 195 3.09 -10.50 -8.17
C ASN A 195 2.67 -11.83 -8.80
N ARG A 196 2.42 -11.82 -10.11
CA ARG A 196 1.95 -12.99 -10.87
C ARG A 196 2.90 -14.18 -10.78
N PHE A 197 4.19 -13.94 -10.87
CA PHE A 197 5.22 -14.99 -10.82
C PHE A 197 5.50 -15.43 -9.39
N ALA A 198 5.65 -14.48 -8.46
CA ALA A 198 5.91 -14.77 -7.06
C ALA A 198 4.77 -15.56 -6.39
N ARG A 199 3.53 -15.46 -6.91
CA ARG A 199 2.36 -16.21 -6.40
C ARG A 199 2.24 -17.64 -6.96
N VAL A 200 3.06 -18.06 -7.92
CA VAL A 200 3.00 -19.43 -8.48
C VAL A 200 3.14 -20.50 -7.39
N PRO A 201 4.12 -20.44 -6.47
CA PRO A 201 4.22 -21.42 -5.38
C PRO A 201 2.98 -21.43 -4.46
N SER A 202 2.44 -20.24 -4.13
CA SER A 202 1.24 -20.12 -3.28
C SER A 202 -0.01 -20.69 -3.96
N ARG A 203 -0.15 -20.49 -5.27
CA ARG A 203 -1.24 -21.08 -6.06
C ARG A 203 -1.17 -22.61 -6.08
N ALA A 204 0.03 -23.19 -6.27
CA ALA A 204 0.23 -24.63 -6.19
C ALA A 204 -0.17 -25.17 -4.80
N ARG A 205 0.26 -24.50 -3.72
CA ARG A 205 -0.15 -24.84 -2.35
C ARG A 205 -1.67 -24.75 -2.16
N LYS A 206 -2.32 -23.71 -2.72
CA LYS A 206 -3.77 -23.51 -2.63
C LYS A 206 -4.55 -24.68 -3.26
N ILE A 207 -4.06 -25.25 -4.36
CA ILE A 207 -4.66 -26.42 -4.98
C ILE A 207 -4.58 -27.61 -4.02
N VAL A 208 -3.40 -27.92 -3.48
CA VAL A 208 -3.21 -29.02 -2.51
C VAL A 208 -4.05 -28.81 -1.25
N ALA A 209 -4.08 -27.58 -0.73
CA ALA A 209 -4.88 -27.23 0.43
C ALA A 209 -6.38 -27.49 0.17
N ARG A 210 -6.91 -27.09 -0.97
CA ARG A 210 -8.30 -27.34 -1.35
C ARG A 210 -8.63 -28.84 -1.47
N LEU A 211 -7.77 -29.60 -2.13
CA LEU A 211 -7.95 -31.05 -2.30
C LEU A 211 -7.92 -31.80 -0.97
N SER A 212 -7.16 -31.31 0.01
CA SER A 212 -7.09 -31.89 1.37
C SER A 212 -8.13 -31.34 2.34
N GLY A 213 -9.08 -30.50 1.90
CA GLY A 213 -10.01 -29.81 2.78
C GLY A 213 -9.29 -28.87 3.76
N TYR A 214 -8.20 -28.24 3.33
CA TYR A 214 -7.33 -27.34 4.12
C TYR A 214 -6.63 -28.01 5.32
N ARG A 215 -6.56 -29.33 5.35
CA ARG A 215 -5.83 -30.09 6.38
C ARG A 215 -4.32 -30.04 6.16
N VAL A 216 -3.89 -29.94 4.90
CA VAL A 216 -2.48 -29.91 4.50
C VAL A 216 -2.20 -28.71 3.62
N VAL A 217 -1.28 -27.85 4.04
CA VAL A 217 -0.69 -26.76 3.24
C VAL A 217 0.81 -27.03 3.16
N PRO A 218 1.31 -27.60 2.08
CA PRO A 218 2.69 -28.07 2.01
C PRO A 218 3.67 -26.89 1.97
N PHE A 219 4.74 -26.99 2.76
CA PHE A 219 5.88 -26.07 2.73
C PHE A 219 5.54 -24.59 2.91
N ASP A 220 4.41 -24.25 3.56
CA ASP A 220 4.12 -22.87 3.92
C ASP A 220 5.01 -22.44 5.10
N PRO A 221 5.83 -21.36 4.93
CA PRO A 221 6.80 -20.99 5.98
C PRO A 221 6.12 -20.48 7.24
N VAL A 222 4.97 -19.81 7.13
CA VAL A 222 4.24 -19.26 8.27
C VAL A 222 3.52 -20.36 9.05
N LEU A 223 2.88 -21.29 8.35
CA LEU A 223 2.15 -22.41 9.00
C LEU A 223 3.10 -23.46 9.59
N ARG A 224 4.35 -23.52 9.14
CA ARG A 224 5.40 -24.39 9.70
C ARG A 224 6.02 -23.85 10.97
N ASP A 225 5.95 -22.56 11.21
CA ASP A 225 6.44 -21.94 12.43
C ASP A 225 5.53 -22.31 13.60
N ARG A 226 6.03 -23.22 14.46
CA ARG A 226 5.30 -23.73 15.63
C ARG A 226 5.19 -22.71 16.77
N GLY A 227 6.00 -21.65 16.75
CA GLY A 227 5.98 -20.57 17.75
C GLY A 227 4.89 -19.53 17.53
N GLN A 228 4.12 -19.65 16.43
CA GLN A 228 3.06 -18.68 16.14
C GLN A 228 1.77 -18.99 16.90
N ASP A 229 1.13 -17.91 17.36
CA ASP A 229 -0.21 -17.94 17.93
C ASP A 229 -1.26 -18.50 16.94
N ALA A 230 -2.22 -19.26 17.48
CA ALA A 230 -3.28 -19.92 16.70
C ALA A 230 -4.12 -18.93 15.90
N GLY A 231 -4.43 -17.76 16.46
CA GLY A 231 -5.19 -16.69 15.78
C GLY A 231 -4.46 -16.15 14.56
N ARG A 232 -3.15 -15.95 14.67
CA ARG A 232 -2.31 -15.50 13.57
C ARG A 232 -2.22 -16.53 12.44
N ARG A 233 -2.14 -17.82 12.79
CA ARG A 233 -2.14 -18.92 11.82
C ARG A 233 -3.46 -19.01 11.06
N GLU A 234 -4.58 -18.90 11.75
CA GLU A 234 -5.91 -18.92 11.12
C GLU A 234 -6.14 -17.69 10.24
N ALA A 235 -5.75 -16.48 10.69
CA ALA A 235 -5.82 -15.27 9.89
C ALA A 235 -4.98 -15.41 8.59
N TRP A 236 -3.75 -15.96 8.69
CA TRP A 236 -2.91 -16.26 7.54
C TRP A 236 -3.56 -17.27 6.58
N LEU A 237 -4.10 -18.36 7.12
CA LEU A 237 -4.76 -19.40 6.33
C LEU A 237 -5.98 -18.84 5.57
N ARG A 238 -6.77 -17.99 6.24
CA ARG A 238 -7.93 -17.33 5.63
C ARG A 238 -7.50 -16.39 4.52
N ASP A 239 -6.58 -15.49 4.78
CA ASP A 239 -6.12 -14.49 3.82
C ASP A 239 -5.45 -15.14 2.59
N GLN A 240 -4.50 -16.05 2.79
CA GLN A 240 -3.68 -16.61 1.72
C GLN A 240 -4.36 -17.72 0.92
N TYR A 241 -5.25 -18.50 1.54
CA TYR A 241 -5.77 -19.73 0.94
C TYR A 241 -7.30 -19.77 0.78
N ARG A 242 -8.05 -19.06 1.63
CA ARG A 242 -9.53 -19.07 1.61
C ARG A 242 -10.14 -17.79 1.07
N HIS A 243 -9.34 -16.77 0.73
CA HIS A 243 -9.88 -15.51 0.21
C HIS A 243 -10.66 -15.78 -1.10
N PRO A 244 -11.90 -15.26 -1.23
CA PRO A 244 -12.78 -15.52 -2.38
C PRO A 244 -12.26 -14.89 -3.67
N GLU A 245 -11.60 -13.75 -3.57
CA GLU A 245 -11.07 -12.95 -4.69
C GLU A 245 -9.59 -12.72 -4.56
N GLU A 246 -8.84 -13.06 -5.58
CA GLU A 246 -7.40 -12.80 -5.64
C GLU A 246 -6.97 -12.60 -7.09
N HIS A 247 -6.50 -11.39 -7.36
CA HIS A 247 -5.86 -11.04 -8.62
C HIS A 247 -4.35 -10.96 -8.46
N THR A 248 -3.61 -11.18 -9.54
CA THR A 248 -2.16 -11.07 -9.54
C THR A 248 -1.70 -10.24 -10.72
N HIS A 249 -0.69 -9.42 -10.50
CA HIS A 249 -0.26 -8.40 -11.45
C HIS A 249 1.23 -8.50 -11.73
N THR A 250 1.63 -8.00 -12.89
CA THR A 250 3.03 -7.76 -13.23
C THR A 250 3.35 -6.27 -13.05
N ILE A 251 4.64 -5.94 -13.04
CA ILE A 251 5.07 -4.53 -13.05
C ILE A 251 4.43 -3.79 -14.24
N ALA A 252 4.43 -4.41 -15.43
CA ALA A 252 3.86 -3.81 -16.64
C ALA A 252 2.35 -3.54 -16.54
N ASP A 253 1.59 -4.39 -15.82
CA ASP A 253 0.17 -4.13 -15.58
C ASP A 253 -0.01 -2.84 -14.75
N VAL A 254 0.78 -2.67 -13.70
CA VAL A 254 0.70 -1.49 -12.82
C VAL A 254 1.21 -0.23 -13.53
N GLN A 255 2.29 -0.32 -14.30
CA GLN A 255 2.78 0.80 -15.12
C GLN A 255 1.72 1.30 -16.10
N ARG A 256 0.91 0.38 -16.67
CA ARG A 256 -0.22 0.75 -17.54
C ARG A 256 -1.29 1.51 -16.75
N TRP A 257 -1.65 1.05 -15.54
CA TRP A 257 -2.59 1.77 -14.67
C TRP A 257 -2.08 3.17 -14.31
N PHE A 258 -0.77 3.29 -14.06
CA PHE A 258 -0.13 4.56 -13.79
C PHE A 258 -0.29 5.52 -14.97
N ALA A 259 0.04 5.07 -16.18
CA ALA A 259 -0.06 5.87 -17.40
C ALA A 259 -1.51 6.34 -17.68
N GLU A 260 -2.50 5.49 -17.37
CA GLU A 260 -3.93 5.79 -17.54
C GLU A 260 -4.45 6.83 -16.55
N ASN A 261 -3.77 7.01 -15.42
CA ASN A 261 -4.19 7.89 -14.33
C ASN A 261 -3.24 9.07 -14.10
N ASP A 262 -2.44 9.45 -15.11
CA ASP A 262 -1.46 10.54 -15.07
C ASP A 262 -0.45 10.40 -13.91
N VAL A 263 -0.04 9.15 -13.63
CA VAL A 263 1.00 8.82 -12.66
C VAL A 263 2.27 8.44 -13.41
N GLU A 264 3.38 9.08 -13.06
CA GLU A 264 4.70 8.72 -13.54
C GLU A 264 5.25 7.59 -12.68
N TYR A 265 5.75 6.53 -13.32
CA TYR A 265 6.40 5.43 -12.62
C TYR A 265 7.76 5.87 -12.09
N LEU A 266 8.04 5.62 -10.82
CA LEU A 266 9.33 5.88 -10.19
C LEU A 266 10.13 4.59 -10.07
N ARG A 267 9.64 3.62 -9.32
CA ARG A 267 10.33 2.33 -9.10
C ARG A 267 9.43 1.24 -8.55
N THR A 268 9.99 0.04 -8.40
CA THR A 268 9.42 -1.05 -7.60
C THR A 268 10.29 -1.38 -6.39
N TYR A 269 9.66 -2.01 -5.41
CA TYR A 269 10.35 -2.65 -4.29
C TYR A 269 9.83 -4.10 -4.11
N PRO A 270 10.69 -5.12 -4.06
CA PRO A 270 12.15 -5.03 -4.31
C PRO A 270 12.46 -4.44 -5.69
N SER A 271 13.67 -3.87 -5.85
CA SER A 271 14.06 -3.30 -7.15
C SER A 271 14.02 -4.36 -8.25
N ALA A 272 13.52 -3.96 -9.41
CA ALA A 272 13.56 -4.76 -10.64
C ALA A 272 14.73 -4.35 -11.56
N VAL A 273 15.57 -3.44 -11.08
CA VAL A 273 16.80 -2.94 -11.75
C VAL A 273 17.99 -3.58 -11.08
N TRP A 274 18.87 -4.17 -11.86
CA TRP A 274 20.10 -4.75 -11.35
C TRP A 274 21.07 -3.63 -10.93
N GLY A 275 21.61 -3.77 -9.70
CA GLY A 275 22.53 -2.77 -9.14
C GLY A 275 21.86 -1.50 -8.60
N ASP A 276 20.53 -1.42 -8.63
CA ASP A 276 19.83 -0.32 -7.97
C ASP A 276 19.82 -0.52 -6.45
N GLU A 277 20.76 0.10 -5.78
CA GLU A 277 20.91 0.13 -4.32
C GLU A 277 20.30 1.38 -3.69
N SER A 278 19.50 2.15 -4.44
CA SER A 278 18.95 3.40 -3.95
C SER A 278 18.10 3.19 -2.70
N SER A 279 18.43 3.93 -1.66
CA SER A 279 17.69 3.98 -0.40
C SER A 279 16.50 4.96 -0.43
N ASP A 280 16.37 5.77 -1.49
CA ASP A 280 15.25 6.69 -1.67
C ASP A 280 14.15 6.04 -2.50
N LEU A 281 13.04 5.71 -1.84
CA LEU A 281 11.87 5.12 -2.51
C LEU A 281 11.16 6.06 -3.48
N PHE A 282 11.33 7.37 -3.33
CA PHE A 282 10.62 8.36 -4.14
C PHE A 282 11.49 8.91 -5.27
N ALA A 283 12.77 8.53 -5.33
CA ALA A 283 13.61 8.81 -6.47
C ALA A 283 13.28 7.88 -7.65
N PRO A 284 13.30 8.37 -8.91
CA PRO A 284 13.19 7.52 -10.08
C PRO A 284 14.29 6.43 -10.08
N ALA A 285 13.94 5.21 -10.48
CA ALA A 285 14.94 4.20 -10.78
C ALA A 285 15.66 4.56 -12.08
N GLU A 286 16.92 4.15 -12.21
CA GLU A 286 17.63 4.27 -13.47
C GLU A 286 16.93 3.50 -14.60
N ASP A 287 17.05 3.96 -15.86
CA ASP A 287 16.36 3.36 -16.99
C ASP A 287 16.69 1.88 -17.14
N ASN A 288 15.66 1.06 -17.15
CA ASN A 288 15.75 -0.38 -17.27
C ASN A 288 15.78 -0.84 -18.73
N TRP A 289 16.59 -1.81 -18.99
CA TRP A 289 16.40 -2.68 -20.15
C TRP A 289 15.04 -3.42 -19.98
N ARG A 290 14.21 -3.41 -21.01
CA ARG A 290 12.82 -3.94 -20.97
C ARG A 290 12.72 -5.39 -20.45
N PHE A 291 13.79 -6.17 -20.53
CA PHE A 291 13.84 -7.55 -20.09
C PHE A 291 14.26 -7.73 -18.62
N GLU A 292 14.98 -6.77 -18.01
CA GLU A 292 15.44 -6.88 -16.61
C GLU A 292 14.27 -7.04 -15.65
N GLY A 293 13.24 -6.21 -15.79
CA GLY A 293 12.05 -6.29 -14.96
C GLY A 293 11.31 -7.63 -15.08
N TRP A 294 11.39 -8.29 -16.23
CA TRP A 294 10.81 -9.62 -16.42
C TRP A 294 11.63 -10.69 -15.71
N PHE A 295 12.97 -10.68 -15.86
CA PHE A 295 13.87 -11.62 -15.17
C PHE A 295 13.83 -11.42 -13.65
N ALA A 296 13.78 -10.19 -13.15
CA ALA A 296 13.64 -9.91 -11.74
C ALA A 296 12.37 -10.55 -11.16
N GLN A 297 11.23 -10.39 -11.86
CA GLN A 297 9.97 -10.99 -11.42
C GLN A 297 9.99 -12.52 -11.42
N LEU A 298 10.72 -13.17 -12.33
CA LEU A 298 10.94 -14.62 -12.26
C LEU A 298 11.76 -15.01 -11.03
N GLY A 299 12.80 -14.24 -10.70
CA GLY A 299 13.58 -14.42 -9.47
C GLY A 299 12.72 -14.32 -8.20
N TRP A 300 11.71 -13.45 -8.21
CA TRP A 300 10.78 -13.27 -7.09
C TRP A 300 9.95 -14.51 -6.74
N MET A 301 9.85 -15.49 -7.63
CA MET A 301 9.25 -16.80 -7.27
C MET A 301 9.97 -17.44 -6.08
N ARG A 302 11.30 -17.25 -5.95
CA ARG A 302 12.12 -17.81 -4.88
C ARG A 302 12.21 -16.92 -3.65
N THR A 303 12.26 -15.62 -3.83
CA THR A 303 12.41 -14.63 -2.76
C THR A 303 11.05 -14.22 -2.18
N LEU A 304 10.23 -13.47 -2.92
CA LEU A 304 8.93 -13.00 -2.46
C LEU A 304 7.90 -14.12 -2.30
N GLY A 305 8.02 -15.23 -3.03
CA GLY A 305 7.10 -16.37 -2.92
C GLY A 305 7.07 -17.00 -1.52
N ARG A 306 8.09 -16.75 -0.68
CA ARG A 306 8.11 -17.15 0.73
C ARG A 306 7.34 -16.19 1.64
N GLU A 307 7.18 -14.93 1.23
CA GLU A 307 6.53 -13.84 1.98
C GLU A 307 5.15 -13.48 1.43
N GLY A 308 4.50 -14.39 0.71
CA GLY A 308 3.17 -14.17 0.13
C GLY A 308 3.17 -13.53 -1.25
N GLY A 309 4.34 -13.15 -1.80
CA GLY A 309 4.48 -12.64 -3.18
C GLY A 309 4.06 -11.19 -3.37
N LEU A 310 4.09 -10.39 -2.32
CA LEU A 310 3.77 -8.97 -2.36
C LEU A 310 4.95 -8.17 -2.94
N PHE A 311 4.69 -7.29 -3.90
CA PHE A 311 5.63 -6.29 -4.39
C PHE A 311 5.00 -4.90 -4.35
N PHE A 312 5.82 -3.88 -4.23
CA PHE A 312 5.36 -2.49 -4.24
C PHE A 312 5.73 -1.81 -5.55
N THR A 313 4.86 -0.96 -6.04
CA THR A 313 5.12 -0.06 -7.16
C THR A 313 4.87 1.37 -6.70
N ILE A 314 5.81 2.24 -7.00
CA ILE A 314 5.81 3.63 -6.55
C ILE A 314 5.75 4.53 -7.77
N GLY A 315 4.90 5.54 -7.71
CA GLY A 315 4.78 6.54 -8.76
C GLY A 315 4.40 7.90 -8.21
N ALA A 316 4.67 8.95 -8.97
CA ALA A 316 4.30 10.31 -8.66
C ALA A 316 3.17 10.79 -9.58
N ARG A 317 2.13 11.39 -9.02
CA ARG A 317 1.09 12.03 -9.82
C ARG A 317 1.68 13.24 -10.52
N ARG A 318 1.51 13.34 -11.84
CA ARG A 318 2.05 14.45 -12.61
C ARG A 318 1.51 15.79 -12.14
N ALA A 319 2.38 16.79 -12.11
CA ALA A 319 1.98 18.17 -11.83
C ALA A 319 1.12 18.72 -12.97
N ALA A 320 0.15 19.55 -12.65
CA ALA A 320 -0.64 20.25 -13.67
C ALA A 320 0.30 21.10 -14.54
N GLY A 321 0.32 20.85 -15.86
CA GLY A 321 1.16 21.58 -16.81
C GLY A 321 2.45 20.89 -17.25
N SER A 322 2.78 19.68 -16.74
CA SER A 322 3.88 18.90 -17.30
C SER A 322 3.48 18.30 -18.64
N ASP A 323 4.11 18.81 -19.71
CA ASP A 323 3.78 18.46 -21.10
C ASP A 323 4.11 16.99 -21.42
N ARG A 324 3.18 16.24 -22.02
CA ARG A 324 3.38 14.86 -22.51
C ARG A 324 4.47 14.75 -23.58
N ARG A 325 4.97 15.88 -24.10
CA ARG A 325 5.87 15.91 -25.25
C ARG A 325 7.36 15.76 -24.94
N SER A 326 7.78 15.84 -23.68
CA SER A 326 9.22 15.79 -23.32
C SER A 326 9.83 14.38 -23.34
N GLN A 327 9.04 13.33 -23.27
CA GLN A 327 9.55 11.95 -23.24
C GLN A 327 9.79 11.28 -24.62
N THR A 328 9.31 11.89 -25.72
CA THR A 328 9.55 11.35 -27.08
C THR A 328 10.79 11.92 -27.76
N ARG A 329 11.47 12.92 -27.20
CA ARG A 329 12.64 13.57 -27.81
C ARG A 329 14.01 13.09 -27.28
N GLY A 330 14.07 12.14 -26.36
CA GLY A 330 15.32 11.54 -25.86
C GLY A 330 15.90 10.44 -26.78
N ARG A 331 15.41 10.25 -28.01
CA ARG A 331 15.96 9.28 -28.98
C ARG A 331 16.48 10.03 -30.20
N SER A 332 17.69 10.54 -30.11
CA SER A 332 18.68 10.67 -31.17
C SER A 332 19.65 11.80 -30.84
N HIS A 333 20.82 11.45 -30.35
CA HIS A 333 22.09 12.05 -30.76
C HIS A 333 23.19 11.23 -30.12
N PHE A 334 23.66 10.23 -30.87
CA PHE A 334 25.04 9.81 -30.78
C PHE A 334 25.88 11.04 -31.16
N ASN A 335 26.61 11.57 -30.25
CA ASN A 335 27.71 12.47 -30.56
C ASN A 335 28.96 11.86 -29.97
N THR A 336 29.74 11.32 -30.86
CA THR A 336 31.15 10.90 -30.65
C THR A 336 31.99 12.15 -30.49
N ASP A 337 32.64 12.31 -29.34
CA ASP A 337 33.91 13.00 -29.30
C ASP A 337 34.76 12.50 -28.11
N PRO A 338 36.01 12.14 -28.32
CA PRO A 338 36.82 11.45 -27.36
C PRO A 338 37.84 12.39 -26.72
N GLN A 339 37.78 12.60 -25.42
CA GLN A 339 38.96 12.97 -24.64
C GLN A 339 38.82 12.60 -23.16
N ILE A 340 39.49 11.55 -22.76
CA ILE A 340 39.69 11.17 -21.34
C ILE A 340 41.21 11.08 -21.12
N PRO A 341 41.77 11.68 -20.06
CA PRO A 341 43.03 11.24 -19.50
C PRO A 341 42.81 10.22 -18.40
N ARG A 342 43.37 9.04 -18.59
CA ARG A 342 43.46 7.98 -17.59
C ARG A 342 44.37 8.40 -16.43
N SER A 343 43.92 8.35 -15.19
CA SER A 343 44.80 8.21 -14.03
C SER A 343 44.50 6.89 -13.32
N ARG A 344 45.50 5.98 -13.43
CA ARG A 344 45.60 4.75 -12.64
C ARG A 344 45.89 5.12 -11.17
N LYS A 345 45.11 4.61 -10.22
CA LYS A 345 45.63 4.31 -8.89
C LYS A 345 45.15 2.91 -8.48
N SER A 346 46.15 2.04 -8.41
CA SER A 346 46.11 0.71 -7.80
C SER A 346 45.81 0.83 -6.29
N VAL A 347 44.90 0.01 -5.77
CA VAL A 347 44.85 -0.31 -4.35
C VAL A 347 44.99 -1.83 -4.20
N ARG A 348 46.03 -2.19 -3.46
CA ARG A 348 46.44 -3.55 -3.09
C ARG A 348 45.40 -4.17 -2.17
N MET A 349 45.09 -5.44 -2.41
CA MET A 349 44.57 -6.38 -1.43
C MET A 349 45.58 -6.55 -0.29
N LEU A 350 45.05 -6.61 0.92
CA LEU A 350 45.70 -7.27 2.07
C LEU A 350 44.65 -8.06 2.83
N ALA A 351 44.99 -9.33 2.98
CA ALA A 351 44.56 -10.44 3.80
C ALA A 351 43.36 -10.26 4.76
#